data_682ce87e84011942711e1bf0c21c65c8
#
_entry.id   682ce87e84011942711e1bf0c21c65c8
#
_cell.length_a   1.000
_cell.length_b   1.000
_cell.length_c   1.000
_cell.angle_alpha   90.00
_cell.angle_beta   90.00
_cell.angle_gamma   90.00
#
_symmetry.space_group_name_H-M   'P 1'
#
loop_
_entity.id
_entity.type
_entity.pdbx_description
1 polymer ?
#
loop_
_entity_poly.entity_id
_entity_poly.type
_entity_poly.pdbx_seq_one_letter_code
_entity_poly.pdbx_strand_id
1 'polypeptide(L)'
;TLVSLFSIEKISKSGAKFDLEKAKWFNHHYLQAVDDAELAKNFQATLKQKNIDACMEKITRVVALVKERLYFTNDLWEQSSFFFERPSSYDEQAIKKRWKEGTPERLQAIAEILKGCVPFDKESAHNQVMDYIHQNELNMGQIMNSFRLTLVGAAKGPDLFEIVDILGVEEVIERINAGIIAIENHIKNQNN
;
A
#
# COMPACT_ATOMS: atom_id res chain seq x y z
N THR A 1 -34.94 9.55 15.69
CA THR A 1 -34.75 8.11 15.96
C THR A 1 -35.40 7.27 14.85
N LEU A 2 -34.90 6.05 14.58
CA LEU A 2 -35.43 5.17 13.52
C LEU A 2 -36.93 4.89 13.72
N VAL A 3 -37.35 4.80 14.98
CA VAL A 3 -38.77 4.58 15.34
C VAL A 3 -39.68 5.72 14.85
N SER A 4 -39.25 6.96 14.91
CA SER A 4 -40.02 8.12 14.46
C SER A 4 -40.13 8.27 12.93
N LEU A 5 -39.21 7.57 12.23
CA LEU A 5 -39.18 7.56 10.74
C LEU A 5 -39.89 6.33 10.14
N PHE A 6 -40.26 5.34 10.98
CA PHE A 6 -40.92 4.13 10.55
C PHE A 6 -42.39 4.40 10.24
N SER A 7 -42.84 3.93 9.09
CA SER A 7 -44.25 3.99 8.69
C SER A 7 -44.62 2.71 7.92
N ILE A 8 -45.73 2.10 8.26
CA ILE A 8 -46.23 0.87 7.63
C ILE A 8 -46.49 1.11 6.14
N GLU A 9 -46.98 2.31 5.76
CA GLU A 9 -47.26 2.71 4.40
C GLU A 9 -46.04 2.76 3.51
N LYS A 10 -44.82 2.91 4.11
CA LYS A 10 -43.51 2.94 3.42
C LYS A 10 -42.93 1.55 3.24
N ILE A 11 -43.53 0.50 3.78
CA ILE A 11 -43.04 -0.87 3.60
C ILE A 11 -43.29 -1.31 2.16
N SER A 12 -42.21 -1.70 1.47
CA SER A 12 -42.31 -2.27 0.12
C SER A 12 -43.09 -3.60 0.15
N LYS A 13 -44.02 -3.79 -0.77
CA LYS A 13 -44.77 -5.05 -0.93
C LYS A 13 -43.92 -6.18 -1.50
N SER A 14 -42.81 -5.87 -2.11
CA SER A 14 -41.81 -6.86 -2.57
C SER A 14 -40.87 -7.25 -1.45
N GLY A 15 -40.45 -8.52 -1.38
CA GLY A 15 -39.46 -8.98 -0.42
C GLY A 15 -38.18 -8.17 -0.53
N ALA A 16 -37.60 -7.75 0.63
CA ALA A 16 -36.34 -7.05 0.65
C ALA A 16 -35.20 -8.01 0.22
N LYS A 17 -34.48 -7.67 -0.86
CA LYS A 17 -33.28 -8.38 -1.26
C LYS A 17 -32.08 -7.62 -0.72
N PHE A 18 -31.23 -8.32 0.05
CA PHE A 18 -29.97 -7.74 0.49
C PHE A 18 -29.02 -7.59 -0.70
N ASP A 19 -28.60 -6.36 -0.98
CA ASP A 19 -27.65 -6.02 -2.02
C ASP A 19 -26.29 -5.75 -1.35
N LEU A 20 -25.36 -6.70 -1.51
CA LEU A 20 -24.03 -6.63 -0.91
C LEU A 20 -23.21 -5.45 -1.47
N GLU A 21 -23.30 -5.18 -2.76
CA GLU A 21 -22.54 -4.09 -3.38
C GLU A 21 -23.04 -2.72 -2.89
N LYS A 22 -24.35 -2.59 -2.74
CA LYS A 22 -24.94 -1.39 -2.14
C LYS A 22 -24.56 -1.23 -0.67
N ALA A 23 -24.51 -2.32 0.09
CA ALA A 23 -24.07 -2.31 1.47
C ALA A 23 -22.59 -1.90 1.59
N LYS A 24 -21.71 -2.42 0.75
CA LYS A 24 -20.29 -2.01 0.66
C LYS A 24 -20.16 -0.52 0.33
N TRP A 25 -20.94 -0.04 -0.65
CA TRP A 25 -20.93 1.37 -1.03
C TRP A 25 -21.31 2.29 0.13
N PHE A 26 -22.39 1.97 0.85
CA PHE A 26 -22.81 2.73 2.03
C PHE A 26 -21.72 2.69 3.12
N ASN A 27 -21.16 1.51 3.41
CA ASN A 27 -20.15 1.36 4.44
C ASN A 27 -18.88 2.16 4.09
N HIS A 28 -18.43 2.11 2.84
CA HIS A 28 -17.33 2.94 2.34
C HIS A 28 -17.62 4.43 2.58
N HIS A 29 -18.82 4.90 2.18
CA HIS A 29 -19.20 6.31 2.36
C HIS A 29 -19.17 6.74 3.83
N TYR A 30 -19.71 5.94 4.75
CA TYR A 30 -19.67 6.24 6.18
C TYR A 30 -18.23 6.20 6.73
N LEU A 31 -17.42 5.25 6.27
CA LEU A 31 -16.04 5.12 6.70
C LEU A 31 -15.18 6.34 6.28
N GLN A 32 -15.46 6.91 5.10
CA GLN A 32 -14.80 8.16 4.67
C GLN A 32 -15.12 9.34 5.60
N ALA A 33 -16.28 9.36 6.23
CA ALA A 33 -16.69 10.42 7.14
C ALA A 33 -16.12 10.30 8.58
N VAL A 34 -15.56 9.15 8.94
CA VAL A 34 -14.92 8.94 10.25
C VAL A 34 -13.58 9.69 10.30
N ASP A 35 -13.25 10.27 11.44
CA ASP A 35 -11.95 10.93 11.65
C ASP A 35 -10.79 9.92 11.60
N ASP A 36 -9.68 10.31 10.96
CA ASP A 36 -8.52 9.44 10.77
C ASP A 36 -7.86 9.05 12.11
N ALA A 37 -7.87 9.95 13.09
CA ALA A 37 -7.34 9.66 14.42
C ALA A 37 -8.22 8.67 15.20
N GLU A 38 -9.53 8.67 14.97
CA GLU A 38 -10.45 7.69 15.54
C GLU A 38 -10.21 6.30 14.92
N LEU A 39 -10.10 6.22 13.60
CA LEU A 39 -9.74 4.98 12.90
C LEU A 39 -8.36 4.46 13.34
N ALA A 40 -7.38 5.35 13.50
CA ALA A 40 -6.05 5.01 13.94
C ALA A 40 -6.02 4.41 15.35
N LYS A 41 -6.82 4.93 16.30
CA LYS A 41 -6.98 4.36 17.65
C LYS A 41 -7.53 2.93 17.60
N ASN A 42 -8.55 2.70 16.78
CA ASN A 42 -9.13 1.38 16.61
C ASN A 42 -8.11 0.43 15.96
N PHE A 43 -7.37 0.88 14.97
CA PHE A 43 -6.35 0.10 14.30
C PHE A 43 -5.15 -0.21 15.20
N GLN A 44 -4.77 0.70 16.11
CA GLN A 44 -3.71 0.44 17.10
C GLN A 44 -4.01 -0.80 17.96
N ALA A 45 -5.27 -1.02 18.32
CA ALA A 45 -5.66 -2.22 19.05
C ALA A 45 -5.39 -3.50 18.24
N THR A 46 -5.66 -3.47 16.93
CA THR A 46 -5.36 -4.58 16.03
C THR A 46 -3.86 -4.82 15.90
N LEU A 47 -3.05 -3.76 15.79
CA LEU A 47 -1.59 -3.86 15.74
C LEU A 47 -1.01 -4.46 17.02
N LYS A 48 -1.51 -4.05 18.20
CA LYS A 48 -1.11 -4.61 19.49
C LYS A 48 -1.43 -6.12 19.60
N GLN A 49 -2.58 -6.57 19.09
CA GLN A 49 -2.91 -7.99 19.04
C GLN A 49 -1.94 -8.80 18.17
N LYS A 50 -1.31 -8.15 17.20
CA LYS A 50 -0.26 -8.72 16.32
C LYS A 50 1.15 -8.55 16.88
N ASN A 51 1.31 -8.03 18.11
CA ASN A 51 2.60 -7.68 18.72
C ASN A 51 3.40 -6.64 17.93
N ILE A 52 2.72 -5.75 17.23
CA ILE A 52 3.32 -4.65 16.47
C ILE A 52 3.19 -3.38 17.30
N ASP A 53 4.32 -2.77 17.64
CA ASP A 53 4.38 -1.46 18.28
C ASP A 53 4.70 -0.38 17.25
N ALA A 54 3.83 0.63 17.16
CA ALA A 54 4.00 1.74 16.24
C ALA A 54 3.45 3.03 16.88
N CYS A 55 4.11 4.15 16.63
CA CYS A 55 3.65 5.44 17.14
C CYS A 55 2.34 5.88 16.45
N MET A 56 1.51 6.61 17.18
CA MET A 56 0.20 7.06 16.68
C MET A 56 0.32 7.92 15.42
N GLU A 57 1.38 8.72 15.32
CA GLU A 57 1.63 9.53 14.14
C GLU A 57 1.74 8.67 12.87
N LYS A 58 2.59 7.62 12.91
CA LYS A 58 2.72 6.66 11.79
C LYS A 58 1.40 5.98 11.49
N ILE A 59 0.69 5.51 12.51
CA ILE A 59 -0.60 4.81 12.33
C ILE A 59 -1.62 5.76 11.66
N THR A 60 -1.71 7.01 12.09
CA THR A 60 -2.65 7.98 11.52
C THR A 60 -2.30 8.31 10.07
N ARG A 61 -1.02 8.51 9.75
CA ARG A 61 -0.57 8.73 8.35
C ARG A 61 -0.90 7.55 7.45
N VAL A 62 -0.66 6.33 7.93
CA VAL A 62 -1.00 5.10 7.20
C VAL A 62 -2.50 5.00 6.96
N VAL A 63 -3.32 5.22 7.99
CA VAL A 63 -4.79 5.21 7.88
C VAL A 63 -5.27 6.21 6.85
N ALA A 64 -4.82 7.46 6.94
CA ALA A 64 -5.18 8.53 5.98
C ALA A 64 -4.86 8.12 4.54
N LEU A 65 -3.68 7.50 4.32
CA LEU A 65 -3.22 7.10 2.99
C LEU A 65 -4.04 5.94 2.39
N VAL A 66 -4.51 4.99 3.20
CA VAL A 66 -5.23 3.80 2.70
C VAL A 66 -6.74 3.92 2.80
N LYS A 67 -7.27 4.90 3.52
CA LYS A 67 -8.70 5.07 3.85
C LYS A 67 -9.61 5.02 2.63
N GLU A 68 -9.25 5.67 1.53
CA GLU A 68 -10.03 5.67 0.29
C GLU A 68 -10.21 4.28 -0.34
N ARG A 69 -9.38 3.30 0.07
CA ARG A 69 -9.39 1.93 -0.44
C ARG A 69 -10.21 0.97 0.42
N LEU A 70 -10.71 1.44 1.56
CA LEU A 70 -11.37 0.61 2.56
C LEU A 70 -12.87 0.54 2.29
N TYR A 71 -13.40 -0.66 2.31
CA TYR A 71 -14.84 -0.90 2.41
C TYR A 71 -15.26 -1.24 3.83
N PHE A 72 -14.38 -1.88 4.61
CA PHE A 72 -14.59 -2.24 6.00
C PHE A 72 -13.38 -1.86 6.84
N THR A 73 -13.57 -1.66 8.14
CA THR A 73 -12.46 -1.39 9.07
C THR A 73 -11.45 -2.54 9.14
N ASN A 74 -11.90 -3.77 8.92
CA ASN A 74 -11.04 -4.95 8.88
C ASN A 74 -10.07 -4.95 7.68
N ASP A 75 -10.40 -4.22 6.61
CA ASP A 75 -9.54 -4.10 5.43
C ASP A 75 -8.26 -3.31 5.74
N LEU A 76 -8.24 -2.54 6.86
CA LEU A 76 -7.07 -1.74 7.25
C LEU A 76 -5.78 -2.57 7.30
N TRP A 77 -5.83 -3.75 7.89
CA TRP A 77 -4.65 -4.61 7.95
C TRP A 77 -4.20 -5.09 6.56
N GLU A 78 -5.11 -5.57 5.74
CA GLU A 78 -4.80 -6.07 4.41
C GLU A 78 -4.21 -4.96 3.50
N GLN A 79 -4.74 -3.73 3.63
CA GLN A 79 -4.32 -2.59 2.82
C GLN A 79 -3.06 -1.90 3.34
N SER A 80 -2.61 -2.19 4.57
CA SER A 80 -1.53 -1.45 5.22
C SER A 80 -0.46 -2.30 5.93
N SER A 81 -0.59 -3.61 5.96
CA SER A 81 0.34 -4.52 6.67
C SER A 81 1.80 -4.28 6.29
N PHE A 82 2.07 -3.98 5.01
CA PHE A 82 3.42 -3.71 4.51
C PHE A 82 4.08 -2.44 5.10
N PHE A 83 3.35 -1.55 5.76
CA PHE A 83 3.95 -0.45 6.51
C PHE A 83 4.56 -0.89 7.84
N PHE A 84 4.15 -2.03 8.35
CA PHE A 84 4.50 -2.55 9.67
C PHE A 84 5.34 -3.82 9.60
N GLU A 85 5.20 -4.61 8.54
CA GLU A 85 5.94 -5.85 8.30
C GLU A 85 6.54 -5.83 6.90
N ARG A 86 7.73 -6.42 6.73
CA ARG A 86 8.32 -6.59 5.40
C ARG A 86 7.57 -7.67 4.63
N PRO A 87 7.47 -7.55 3.29
CA PRO A 87 6.84 -8.58 2.48
C PRO A 87 7.55 -9.93 2.67
N SER A 88 6.79 -10.97 2.98
CA SER A 88 7.27 -12.35 3.07
C SER A 88 7.11 -13.11 1.74
N SER A 89 6.33 -12.58 0.82
CA SER A 89 6.07 -13.13 -0.51
C SER A 89 5.90 -12.01 -1.54
N TYR A 90 6.07 -12.35 -2.80
CA TYR A 90 5.99 -11.41 -3.92
C TYR A 90 5.03 -11.94 -4.98
N ASP A 91 4.19 -11.07 -5.54
CA ASP A 91 3.20 -11.39 -6.56
C ASP A 91 3.88 -11.96 -7.83
N GLU A 92 3.67 -13.24 -8.09
CA GLU A 92 4.26 -13.94 -9.22
C GLU A 92 3.85 -13.37 -10.59
N GLN A 93 2.62 -12.88 -10.72
CA GLN A 93 2.15 -12.28 -11.96
C GLN A 93 2.85 -10.95 -12.20
N ALA A 94 3.07 -10.17 -11.12
CA ALA A 94 3.84 -8.94 -11.18
C ALA A 94 5.30 -9.22 -11.53
N ILE A 95 5.93 -10.24 -10.94
CA ILE A 95 7.29 -10.68 -11.27
C ILE A 95 7.38 -10.99 -12.77
N LYS A 96 6.56 -11.91 -13.28
CA LYS A 96 6.58 -12.33 -14.70
C LYS A 96 6.40 -11.16 -15.67
N LYS A 97 5.55 -10.20 -15.31
CA LYS A 97 5.20 -9.06 -16.17
C LYS A 97 6.21 -7.93 -16.09
N ARG A 98 6.77 -7.65 -14.92
CA ARG A 98 7.52 -6.41 -14.63
C ARG A 98 9.00 -6.63 -14.36
N TRP A 99 9.39 -7.76 -13.80
CA TRP A 99 10.79 -8.08 -13.53
C TRP A 99 11.47 -8.55 -14.81
N LYS A 100 12.44 -7.79 -15.28
CA LYS A 100 13.16 -8.04 -16.53
C LYS A 100 14.66 -7.96 -16.27
N GLU A 101 15.44 -8.39 -17.25
CA GLU A 101 16.90 -8.21 -17.22
C GLU A 101 17.28 -6.75 -16.94
N GLY A 102 18.25 -6.54 -16.07
CA GLY A 102 18.70 -5.22 -15.62
C GLY A 102 17.77 -4.55 -14.59
N THR A 103 16.67 -5.18 -14.14
CA THR A 103 15.82 -4.62 -13.10
C THR A 103 16.54 -4.48 -11.75
N PRO A 104 17.32 -5.47 -11.27
CA PRO A 104 18.08 -5.34 -10.03
C PRO A 104 19.01 -4.11 -10.01
N GLU A 105 19.79 -3.90 -11.06
CA GLU A 105 20.74 -2.80 -11.17
C GLU A 105 20.03 -1.44 -11.18
N ARG A 106 18.90 -1.36 -11.84
CA ARG A 106 18.06 -0.15 -11.90
C ARG A 106 17.45 0.18 -10.54
N LEU A 107 17.02 -0.83 -9.79
CA LEU A 107 16.49 -0.64 -8.44
C LEU A 107 17.61 -0.26 -7.46
N GLN A 108 18.81 -0.78 -7.62
CA GLN A 108 19.98 -0.34 -6.84
C GLN A 108 20.31 1.11 -7.13
N ALA A 109 20.26 1.55 -8.40
CA ALA A 109 20.46 2.96 -8.74
C ALA A 109 19.39 3.86 -8.08
N ILE A 110 18.13 3.43 -8.04
CA ILE A 110 17.06 4.15 -7.31
C ILE A 110 17.37 4.21 -5.81
N ALA A 111 17.85 3.12 -5.22
CA ALA A 111 18.25 3.11 -3.81
C ALA A 111 19.34 4.13 -3.51
N GLU A 112 20.37 4.26 -4.38
CA GLU A 112 21.43 5.27 -4.23
C GLU A 112 20.91 6.70 -4.44
N ILE A 113 19.96 6.92 -5.36
CA ILE A 113 19.30 8.23 -5.52
C ILE A 113 18.58 8.61 -4.24
N LEU A 114 17.77 7.71 -3.67
CA LEU A 114 17.02 7.97 -2.44
C LEU A 114 17.94 8.22 -1.25
N LYS A 115 19.06 7.50 -1.16
CA LYS A 115 20.09 7.71 -0.14
C LYS A 115 20.72 9.10 -0.21
N GLY A 116 20.82 9.67 -1.40
CA GLY A 116 21.30 11.04 -1.61
C GLY A 116 20.28 12.13 -1.24
N CYS A 117 19.00 11.79 -1.07
CA CYS A 117 17.92 12.72 -0.70
C CYS A 117 17.92 12.95 0.82
N VAL A 118 18.85 13.72 1.36
CA VAL A 118 18.93 14.01 2.81
C VAL A 118 19.00 15.52 3.03
N PRO A 119 18.07 16.13 3.81
CA PRO A 119 16.85 15.50 4.39
C PRO A 119 15.90 15.00 3.31
N PHE A 120 15.13 13.95 3.62
CA PHE A 120 14.20 13.40 2.66
C PHE A 120 13.09 14.41 2.33
N ASP A 121 12.95 14.68 1.05
CA ASP A 121 11.85 15.45 0.47
C ASP A 121 11.17 14.62 -0.61
N LYS A 122 9.89 14.34 -0.43
CA LYS A 122 9.10 13.46 -1.31
C LYS A 122 9.09 13.95 -2.76
N GLU A 123 8.89 15.24 -2.97
CA GLU A 123 8.81 15.82 -4.32
C GLU A 123 10.18 15.77 -5.01
N SER A 124 11.24 16.13 -4.30
CA SER A 124 12.61 16.04 -4.81
C SER A 124 13.00 14.60 -5.13
N ALA A 125 12.71 13.65 -4.24
CA ALA A 125 12.97 12.24 -4.47
C ALA A 125 12.22 11.69 -5.69
N HIS A 126 10.93 12.04 -5.82
CA HIS A 126 10.13 11.69 -6.99
C HIS A 126 10.78 12.22 -8.27
N ASN A 127 11.12 13.52 -8.31
CA ASN A 127 11.70 14.14 -9.49
C ASN A 127 13.04 13.51 -9.88
N GLN A 128 13.93 13.27 -8.91
CA GLN A 128 15.23 12.63 -9.18
C GLN A 128 15.09 11.20 -9.72
N VAL A 129 14.15 10.41 -9.19
CA VAL A 129 13.87 9.06 -9.72
C VAL A 129 13.26 9.13 -11.10
N MET A 130 12.37 10.09 -11.37
CA MET A 130 11.79 10.29 -12.70
C MET A 130 12.83 10.75 -13.71
N ASP A 131 13.72 11.68 -13.33
CA ASP A 131 14.82 12.12 -14.17
C ASP A 131 15.76 10.96 -14.53
N TYR A 132 16.10 10.11 -13.56
CA TYR A 132 16.88 8.89 -13.80
C TYR A 132 16.21 7.97 -14.83
N ILE A 133 14.90 7.74 -14.69
CA ILE A 133 14.13 6.91 -15.62
C ILE A 133 14.15 7.51 -17.03
N HIS A 134 13.93 8.82 -17.15
CA HIS A 134 13.91 9.51 -18.44
C HIS A 134 15.29 9.56 -19.10
N GLN A 135 16.35 9.92 -18.36
CA GLN A 135 17.72 10.02 -18.89
C GLN A 135 18.26 8.68 -19.40
N ASN A 136 17.80 7.57 -18.81
CA ASN A 136 18.19 6.23 -19.22
C ASN A 136 17.17 5.56 -20.16
N GLU A 137 16.19 6.29 -20.67
CA GLU A 137 15.14 5.79 -21.57
C GLU A 137 14.42 4.53 -21.07
N LEU A 138 14.23 4.42 -19.74
CA LEU A 138 13.67 3.23 -19.11
C LEU A 138 12.14 3.23 -19.21
N ASN A 139 11.55 2.05 -19.25
CA ASN A 139 10.10 1.91 -19.15
C ASN A 139 9.62 2.24 -17.73
N MET A 140 9.03 3.42 -17.56
CA MET A 140 8.55 3.93 -16.27
C MET A 140 7.60 2.93 -15.58
N GLY A 141 6.62 2.39 -16.32
CA GLY A 141 5.66 1.44 -15.76
C GLY A 141 6.30 0.14 -15.28
N GLN A 142 7.39 -0.30 -15.92
CA GLN A 142 8.16 -1.46 -15.48
C GLN A 142 8.91 -1.12 -14.18
N ILE A 143 9.69 -0.06 -14.19
CA ILE A 143 10.57 0.30 -13.06
C ILE A 143 9.76 0.63 -11.81
N MET A 144 8.74 1.49 -11.91
CA MET A 144 7.92 1.90 -10.78
C MET A 144 7.13 0.72 -10.17
N ASN A 145 6.65 -0.22 -11.00
CA ASN A 145 5.99 -1.41 -10.48
C ASN A 145 6.98 -2.41 -9.85
N SER A 146 8.19 -2.55 -10.40
CA SER A 146 9.23 -3.38 -9.79
C SER A 146 9.71 -2.79 -8.46
N PHE A 147 9.86 -1.47 -8.38
CA PHE A 147 10.18 -0.77 -7.15
C PHE A 147 9.08 -1.00 -6.10
N ARG A 148 7.82 -0.78 -6.45
CA ARG A 148 6.69 -1.06 -5.57
C ARG A 148 6.67 -2.52 -5.10
N LEU A 149 6.96 -3.46 -6.00
CA LEU A 149 6.97 -4.89 -5.68
C LEU A 149 7.95 -5.20 -4.55
N THR A 150 9.16 -4.61 -4.55
CA THR A 150 10.12 -4.80 -3.47
C THR A 150 9.65 -4.23 -2.13
N LEU A 151 8.87 -3.14 -2.13
CA LEU A 151 8.40 -2.50 -0.90
C LEU A 151 7.15 -3.16 -0.30
N VAL A 152 6.23 -3.58 -1.16
CA VAL A 152 4.87 -3.98 -0.78
C VAL A 152 4.62 -5.48 -0.98
N GLY A 153 5.41 -6.15 -1.81
CA GLY A 153 5.17 -7.53 -2.24
C GLY A 153 4.14 -7.66 -3.38
N ALA A 154 3.52 -6.55 -3.80
CA ALA A 154 2.50 -6.51 -4.85
C ALA A 154 2.69 -5.30 -5.77
N ALA A 155 2.13 -5.37 -7.00
CA ALA A 155 2.17 -4.26 -7.95
C ALA A 155 1.04 -3.23 -7.76
N LYS A 156 0.27 -3.35 -6.67
CA LYS A 156 -0.84 -2.45 -6.32
C LYS A 156 -0.62 -1.85 -4.94
N GLY A 157 -1.13 -0.66 -4.71
CA GLY A 157 -0.99 0.02 -3.43
C GLY A 157 -1.27 1.52 -3.56
N PRO A 158 -1.15 2.30 -2.48
CA PRO A 158 -1.25 3.75 -2.50
C PRO A 158 -0.07 4.39 -3.25
N ASP A 159 0.05 5.72 -3.20
CA ASP A 159 1.15 6.42 -3.83
C ASP A 159 2.51 5.88 -3.36
N LEU A 160 3.44 5.66 -4.32
CA LEU A 160 4.71 5.01 -4.04
C LEU A 160 5.64 5.87 -3.19
N PHE A 161 5.67 7.18 -3.43
CA PHE A 161 6.53 8.10 -2.68
C PHE A 161 5.96 8.45 -1.31
N GLU A 162 4.64 8.35 -1.12
CA GLU A 162 4.04 8.34 0.23
C GLU A 162 4.46 7.09 1.01
N ILE A 163 4.55 5.93 0.35
CA ILE A 163 5.08 4.71 0.99
C ILE A 163 6.53 4.93 1.41
N VAL A 164 7.37 5.48 0.53
CA VAL A 164 8.79 5.77 0.82
C VAL A 164 8.91 6.72 2.02
N ASP A 165 8.12 7.78 2.06
CA ASP A 165 8.15 8.77 3.14
C ASP A 165 7.72 8.18 4.50
N ILE A 166 6.70 7.34 4.52
CA ILE A 166 6.22 6.70 5.75
C ILE A 166 7.18 5.60 6.25
N LEU A 167 7.80 4.84 5.34
CA LEU A 167 8.76 3.79 5.69
C LEU A 167 10.10 4.38 6.13
N GLY A 168 10.51 5.48 5.55
CA GLY A 168 11.85 6.05 5.66
C GLY A 168 12.85 5.41 4.70
N VAL A 169 13.83 6.22 4.27
CA VAL A 169 14.78 5.84 3.22
C VAL A 169 15.60 4.59 3.57
N GLU A 170 16.04 4.47 4.82
CA GLU A 170 16.85 3.32 5.28
C GLU A 170 16.07 1.99 5.11
N GLU A 171 14.83 1.93 5.61
CA GLU A 171 13.97 0.76 5.47
C GLU A 171 13.65 0.45 4.00
N VAL A 172 13.47 1.48 3.18
CA VAL A 172 13.23 1.32 1.73
C VAL A 172 14.42 0.69 1.05
N ILE A 173 15.64 1.13 1.33
CA ILE A 173 16.87 0.57 0.77
C ILE A 173 17.02 -0.91 1.18
N GLU A 174 16.77 -1.22 2.45
CA GLU A 174 16.83 -2.60 2.92
C GLU A 174 15.81 -3.50 2.23
N ARG A 175 14.58 -2.99 2.01
CA ARG A 175 13.53 -3.73 1.26
C ARG A 175 13.87 -3.92 -0.20
N ILE A 176 14.46 -2.93 -0.86
CA ILE A 176 14.93 -3.07 -2.24
C ILE A 176 15.94 -4.22 -2.30
N ASN A 177 16.96 -4.19 -1.45
CA ASN A 177 18.02 -5.21 -1.45
C ASN A 177 17.48 -6.61 -1.13
N ALA A 178 16.66 -6.73 -0.08
CA ALA A 178 16.04 -8.01 0.29
C ALA A 178 15.09 -8.53 -0.81
N GLY A 179 14.30 -7.63 -1.40
CA GLY A 179 13.37 -7.95 -2.48
C GLY A 179 14.09 -8.43 -3.75
N ILE A 180 15.19 -7.79 -4.13
CA ILE A 180 16.03 -8.24 -5.26
C ILE A 180 16.49 -9.68 -5.03
N ILE A 181 17.09 -9.96 -3.86
CA ILE A 181 17.59 -11.30 -3.53
C ILE A 181 16.48 -12.34 -3.57
N ALA A 182 15.34 -12.03 -2.94
CA ALA A 182 14.22 -12.97 -2.85
C ALA A 182 13.61 -13.28 -4.22
N ILE A 183 13.39 -12.25 -5.06
CA ILE A 183 12.78 -12.40 -6.38
C ILE A 183 13.72 -13.13 -7.34
N GLU A 184 15.02 -12.79 -7.35
CA GLU A 184 16.01 -13.47 -8.18
C GLU A 184 16.14 -14.97 -7.81
N ASN A 185 16.12 -15.29 -6.52
CA ASN A 185 16.13 -16.69 -6.07
C ASN A 185 14.84 -17.43 -6.49
N HIS A 186 13.69 -16.76 -6.39
CA HIS A 186 12.41 -17.34 -6.84
C HIS A 186 12.44 -17.67 -8.34
N ILE A 187 12.93 -16.74 -9.18
CA ILE A 187 13.05 -16.94 -10.63
C ILE A 187 14.00 -18.09 -10.96
N LYS A 188 15.15 -18.18 -10.29
CA LYS A 188 16.11 -19.28 -10.49
C LYS A 188 15.51 -20.64 -10.15
N ASN A 189 14.74 -20.73 -9.06
CA ASN A 189 14.09 -21.95 -8.63
C ASN A 189 12.95 -22.42 -9.54
N GLN A 190 12.32 -21.52 -10.29
CA GLN A 190 11.28 -21.86 -11.28
C GLN A 190 11.88 -22.35 -12.62
N ASN A 191 13.14 -22.02 -12.90
CA ASN A 191 13.82 -22.39 -14.15
C ASN A 191 14.66 -23.68 -14.03
N ASN A 192 14.75 -24.26 -12.84
CA ASN A 192 15.38 -25.57 -12.56
C ASN A 192 14.32 -26.65 -12.38
#